data_c0ea82ca7c8fde5b6bfc848dcd550100
#
_entry.id   c0ea82ca7c8fde5b6bfc848dcd550100
#
_cell.length_a   1.000
_cell.length_b   1.000
_cell.length_c   1.000
_cell.angle_alpha   90.00
_cell.angle_beta   90.00
_cell.angle_gamma   90.00
#
_symmetry.space_group_name_H-M   'P 1'
#
loop_
_entity.id
_entity.type
_entity.pdbx_description
1 polymer ?
#
loop_
_entity_poly.entity_id
_entity_poly.type
_entity_poly.pdbx_seq_one_letter_code
_entity_poly.pdbx_strand_id
1 'polypeptide(L)'
;MADKKQQAPDVPVYLFTGFLEAGKTKFIQETLEDNRFHKGERTLLLLCEDGEEVYEPDRFCAGNVYVRNVDEESDLTRDYLLALQDELHPERVLVEYNGMWMLDSLYGSLPENWAVAQEFLFCDATTFVSYNANMRQLTVDKLKSAELVVLNRYNDSMDRMEMHRIIRAISRRCDIAYEYTDGKVVYDDIEDPLPFDVDAPVIEIEDRDFALWYRDMS
;
A
#
# COMPACT_ATOMS: atom_id res chain seq x y z
N MET A 1 -33.95 18.26 -18.11
CA MET A 1 -33.61 17.53 -16.87
C MET A 1 -32.53 16.52 -17.27
N ALA A 2 -31.28 16.80 -16.92
CA ALA A 2 -30.19 15.89 -17.24
C ALA A 2 -30.25 14.75 -16.21
N ASP A 3 -30.39 13.53 -16.71
CA ASP A 3 -30.25 12.32 -15.91
C ASP A 3 -28.86 12.36 -15.22
N LYS A 4 -28.86 12.51 -13.89
CA LYS A 4 -27.69 12.17 -13.09
C LYS A 4 -27.52 10.66 -13.25
N LYS A 5 -26.59 10.23 -14.13
CA LYS A 5 -26.07 8.87 -14.07
C LYS A 5 -25.61 8.66 -12.63
N GLN A 6 -26.27 7.77 -11.92
CA GLN A 6 -25.87 7.32 -10.62
C GLN A 6 -24.51 6.64 -10.84
N GLN A 7 -23.44 7.30 -10.40
CA GLN A 7 -22.09 6.77 -10.50
C GLN A 7 -22.06 5.49 -9.66
N ALA A 8 -21.59 4.39 -10.25
CA ALA A 8 -21.41 3.15 -9.50
C ALA A 8 -20.52 3.43 -8.28
N PRO A 9 -20.75 2.80 -7.14
CA PRO A 9 -19.91 2.99 -5.97
C PRO A 9 -18.47 2.61 -6.32
N ASP A 10 -17.50 3.41 -5.90
CA ASP A 10 -16.08 3.12 -6.07
C ASP A 10 -15.74 1.81 -5.35
N VAL A 11 -15.04 0.92 -6.06
CA VAL A 11 -14.54 -0.33 -5.49
C VAL A 11 -13.21 -0.03 -4.81
N PRO A 12 -13.10 -0.16 -3.49
CA PRO A 12 -11.85 0.13 -2.79
C PRO A 12 -10.79 -0.92 -3.11
N VAL A 13 -9.60 -0.43 -3.44
CA VAL A 13 -8.39 -1.23 -3.68
C VAL A 13 -7.44 -1.03 -2.49
N TYR A 14 -7.04 -2.13 -1.88
CA TYR A 14 -6.01 -2.18 -0.84
C TYR A 14 -4.75 -2.76 -1.46
N LEU A 15 -3.70 -1.95 -1.52
CA LEU A 15 -2.47 -2.28 -2.23
C LEU A 15 -1.36 -2.63 -1.23
N PHE A 16 -0.83 -3.84 -1.38
CA PHE A 16 0.27 -4.36 -0.57
C PHE A 16 1.51 -4.47 -1.45
N THR A 17 2.46 -3.57 -1.23
CA THR A 17 3.71 -3.50 -1.99
C THR A 17 4.90 -3.91 -1.12
N GLY A 18 6.03 -4.17 -1.75
CA GLY A 18 7.27 -4.55 -1.07
C GLY A 18 7.98 -5.66 -1.83
N PHE A 19 9.26 -5.84 -1.56
CA PHE A 19 10.05 -6.88 -2.20
C PHE A 19 9.61 -8.28 -1.76
N LEU A 20 10.08 -9.29 -2.50
CA LEU A 20 9.81 -10.69 -2.19
C LEU A 20 10.16 -11.00 -0.72
N GLU A 21 9.37 -11.85 -0.08
CA GLU A 21 9.54 -12.27 1.32
C GLU A 21 9.46 -11.13 2.37
N ALA A 22 8.97 -9.96 1.99
CA ALA A 22 8.79 -8.85 2.92
C ALA A 22 7.61 -9.04 3.91
N GLY A 23 6.87 -10.15 3.83
CA GLY A 23 5.78 -10.49 4.75
C GLY A 23 4.38 -10.05 4.30
N LYS A 24 4.21 -9.68 3.02
CA LYS A 24 2.91 -9.29 2.45
C LYS A 24 1.88 -10.41 2.57
N THR A 25 2.22 -11.60 2.03
CA THR A 25 1.35 -12.79 2.01
C THR A 25 0.84 -13.15 3.40
N LYS A 26 1.74 -13.20 4.39
CA LYS A 26 1.37 -13.47 5.79
C LYS A 26 0.37 -12.44 6.31
N PHE A 27 0.63 -11.16 6.11
CA PHE A 27 -0.26 -10.09 6.58
C PHE A 27 -1.64 -10.16 5.93
N ILE A 28 -1.71 -10.40 4.61
CA ILE A 28 -2.97 -10.55 3.87
C ILE A 28 -3.72 -11.79 4.35
N GLN A 29 -3.02 -12.91 4.53
CA GLN A 29 -3.59 -14.16 5.06
C GLN A 29 -4.23 -13.93 6.44
N GLU A 30 -3.50 -13.37 7.39
CA GLU A 30 -3.98 -13.06 8.74
C GLU A 30 -5.17 -12.09 8.72
N THR A 31 -5.16 -11.12 7.80
CA THR A 31 -6.27 -10.19 7.60
C THR A 31 -7.53 -10.91 7.09
N LEU A 32 -7.38 -11.84 6.14
CA LEU A 32 -8.52 -12.62 5.62
C LEU A 32 -9.03 -13.69 6.60
N GLU A 33 -8.21 -14.09 7.56
CA GLU A 33 -8.59 -14.96 8.68
C GLU A 33 -9.30 -14.19 9.82
N ASP A 34 -9.19 -12.86 9.86
CA ASP A 34 -9.84 -12.06 10.90
C ASP A 34 -11.29 -11.75 10.53
N ASN A 35 -12.23 -12.24 11.34
CA ASN A 35 -13.65 -12.02 11.13
C ASN A 35 -14.08 -10.54 11.27
N ARG A 36 -13.26 -9.69 11.86
CA ARG A 36 -13.51 -8.24 11.95
C ARG A 36 -13.34 -7.53 10.61
N PHE A 37 -12.46 -8.07 9.75
CA PHE A 37 -12.21 -7.53 8.42
C PHE A 37 -13.33 -7.85 7.43
N HIS A 38 -14.12 -8.88 7.69
CA HIS A 38 -15.11 -9.42 6.78
C HIS A 38 -16.54 -9.12 7.24
N LYS A 39 -17.34 -8.50 6.36
CA LYS A 39 -18.77 -8.21 6.56
C LYS A 39 -19.65 -8.78 5.47
N GLY A 40 -19.16 -9.75 4.71
CA GLY A 40 -19.89 -10.40 3.60
C GLY A 40 -19.53 -9.88 2.21
N GLU A 41 -18.56 -8.97 2.09
CA GLU A 41 -18.14 -8.41 0.80
C GLU A 41 -17.48 -9.47 -0.10
N ARG A 42 -17.79 -9.41 -1.40
CA ARG A 42 -17.02 -10.15 -2.42
C ARG A 42 -15.65 -9.51 -2.57
N THR A 43 -14.64 -10.27 -2.22
CA THR A 43 -13.24 -9.83 -2.23
C THR A 43 -12.51 -10.47 -3.41
N LEU A 44 -11.94 -9.66 -4.28
CA LEU A 44 -10.96 -10.13 -5.26
C LEU A 44 -9.57 -9.98 -4.65
N LEU A 45 -8.80 -11.07 -4.63
CA LEU A 45 -7.40 -11.09 -4.26
C LEU A 45 -6.56 -11.31 -5.53
N LEU A 46 -5.83 -10.26 -5.94
CA LEU A 46 -4.90 -10.31 -7.07
C LEU A 46 -3.49 -10.61 -6.54
N LEU A 47 -2.87 -11.67 -7.05
CA LEU A 47 -1.51 -12.08 -6.72
C LEU A 47 -0.63 -11.78 -7.91
N CYS A 48 0.24 -10.78 -7.78
CA CYS A 48 1.19 -10.36 -8.80
C CYS A 48 2.62 -10.84 -8.49
N GLU A 49 2.80 -11.66 -7.48
CA GLU A 49 4.09 -12.18 -7.06
C GLU A 49 3.96 -13.66 -6.71
N ASP A 50 4.91 -14.48 -7.18
CA ASP A 50 4.99 -15.90 -6.85
C ASP A 50 6.07 -16.07 -5.78
N GLY A 51 5.63 -16.15 -4.51
CA GLY A 51 6.49 -16.29 -3.33
C GLY A 51 6.53 -17.72 -2.81
N GLU A 52 7.39 -17.98 -1.81
CA GLU A 52 7.46 -19.29 -1.13
C GLU A 52 6.24 -19.53 -0.23
N GLU A 53 5.65 -18.46 0.32
CA GLU A 53 4.44 -18.54 1.14
C GLU A 53 3.21 -18.70 0.25
N VAL A 54 2.37 -19.68 0.59
CA VAL A 54 1.15 -20.01 -0.16
C VAL A 54 -0.07 -19.66 0.69
N TYR A 55 -1.07 -19.05 0.05
CA TYR A 55 -2.34 -18.80 0.72
C TYR A 55 -3.06 -20.09 1.07
N GLU A 56 -3.72 -20.09 2.23
CA GLU A 56 -4.57 -21.17 2.71
C GLU A 56 -6.04 -20.73 2.70
N PRO A 57 -6.76 -20.83 1.55
CA PRO A 57 -8.14 -20.31 1.43
C PRO A 57 -9.13 -20.95 2.37
N ASP A 58 -8.88 -22.19 2.78
CA ASP A 58 -9.72 -22.92 3.76
C ASP A 58 -9.74 -22.26 5.15
N ARG A 59 -8.79 -21.39 5.43
CA ARG A 59 -8.68 -20.63 6.69
C ARG A 59 -9.32 -19.25 6.61
N PHE A 60 -9.70 -18.80 5.42
CA PHE A 60 -10.35 -17.50 5.28
C PHE A 60 -11.70 -17.48 5.99
N CYS A 61 -11.96 -16.43 6.77
CA CYS A 61 -13.26 -16.25 7.44
C CYS A 61 -14.40 -16.02 6.45
N ALA A 62 -14.08 -15.60 5.22
CA ALA A 62 -15.04 -15.33 4.15
C ALA A 62 -14.98 -16.40 3.06
N GLY A 63 -16.12 -17.00 2.74
CA GLY A 63 -16.25 -17.95 1.62
C GLY A 63 -16.33 -17.29 0.22
N ASN A 64 -16.24 -15.97 0.14
CA ASN A 64 -16.40 -15.17 -1.08
C ASN A 64 -15.13 -14.37 -1.42
N VAL A 65 -13.98 -14.95 -1.16
CA VAL A 65 -12.67 -14.48 -1.62
C VAL A 65 -12.28 -15.21 -2.90
N TYR A 66 -12.08 -14.46 -3.97
CA TYR A 66 -11.72 -14.97 -5.29
C TYR A 66 -10.27 -14.62 -5.58
N VAL A 67 -9.41 -15.63 -5.64
CA VAL A 67 -7.98 -15.47 -5.92
C VAL A 67 -7.73 -15.53 -7.42
N ARG A 68 -6.92 -14.60 -7.94
CA ARG A 68 -6.47 -14.56 -9.34
C ARG A 68 -5.00 -14.20 -9.38
N ASN A 69 -4.24 -14.97 -10.15
CA ASN A 69 -2.81 -14.72 -10.38
C ASN A 69 -2.61 -13.83 -11.61
N VAL A 70 -1.58 -12.99 -11.53
CA VAL A 70 -1.06 -12.18 -12.63
C VAL A 70 0.44 -12.41 -12.67
N ASP A 71 0.88 -13.29 -13.55
CA ASP A 71 2.27 -13.78 -13.55
C ASP A 71 3.23 -12.77 -14.19
N GLU A 72 2.77 -12.01 -15.17
CA GLU A 72 3.57 -11.01 -15.89
C GLU A 72 2.95 -9.61 -15.78
N GLU A 73 3.79 -8.58 -15.66
CA GLU A 73 3.33 -7.18 -15.60
C GLU A 73 2.47 -6.78 -16.80
N SER A 74 2.79 -7.33 -17.99
CA SER A 74 2.06 -7.11 -19.23
C SER A 74 0.62 -7.64 -19.23
N ASP A 75 0.31 -8.60 -18.35
CA ASP A 75 -1.02 -9.19 -18.22
C ASP A 75 -1.94 -8.36 -17.33
N LEU A 76 -1.36 -7.50 -16.48
CA LEU A 76 -2.10 -6.57 -15.64
C LEU A 76 -2.65 -5.40 -16.44
N THR A 77 -3.65 -5.67 -17.27
CA THR A 77 -4.26 -4.68 -18.16
C THR A 77 -5.62 -4.23 -17.66
N ARG A 78 -6.05 -3.04 -18.11
CA ARG A 78 -7.39 -2.55 -17.82
C ARG A 78 -8.49 -3.49 -18.32
N ASP A 79 -8.31 -4.07 -19.50
CA ASP A 79 -9.29 -5.01 -20.07
C ASP A 79 -9.40 -6.28 -19.22
N TYR A 80 -8.28 -6.79 -18.70
CA TYR A 80 -8.27 -7.91 -17.78
C TYR A 80 -9.01 -7.59 -16.49
N LEU A 81 -8.73 -6.43 -15.87
CA LEU A 81 -9.40 -6.01 -14.64
C LEU A 81 -10.88 -5.75 -14.83
N LEU A 82 -11.30 -5.19 -15.98
CA LEU A 82 -12.70 -5.04 -16.35
C LEU A 82 -13.40 -6.40 -16.53
N ALA A 83 -12.73 -7.36 -17.15
CA ALA A 83 -13.26 -8.72 -17.28
C ALA A 83 -13.50 -9.38 -15.91
N LEU A 84 -12.54 -9.22 -14.96
CA LEU A 84 -12.72 -9.69 -13.59
C LEU A 84 -13.84 -8.96 -12.85
N GLN A 85 -13.98 -7.66 -13.08
CA GLN A 85 -15.09 -6.89 -12.51
C GLN A 85 -16.45 -7.42 -13.00
N ASP A 86 -16.56 -7.71 -14.30
CA ASP A 86 -17.80 -8.23 -14.91
C ASP A 86 -18.11 -9.68 -14.48
N GLU A 87 -17.07 -10.49 -14.25
CA GLU A 87 -17.22 -11.89 -13.81
C GLU A 87 -17.59 -11.98 -12.33
N LEU A 88 -16.87 -11.24 -11.47
CA LEU A 88 -16.88 -11.43 -10.02
C LEU A 88 -17.70 -10.38 -9.28
N HIS A 89 -17.93 -9.22 -9.89
CA HIS A 89 -18.55 -8.06 -9.26
C HIS A 89 -17.95 -7.77 -7.87
N PRO A 90 -16.63 -7.57 -7.74
CA PRO A 90 -15.98 -7.41 -6.45
C PRO A 90 -16.47 -6.13 -5.76
N GLU A 91 -16.63 -6.21 -4.44
CA GLU A 91 -16.98 -5.08 -3.58
C GLU A 91 -15.75 -4.49 -2.92
N ARG A 92 -14.62 -5.20 -2.96
CA ARG A 92 -13.27 -4.72 -2.66
C ARG A 92 -12.21 -5.57 -3.36
N VAL A 93 -11.04 -4.99 -3.53
CA VAL A 93 -9.89 -5.66 -4.15
C VAL A 93 -8.68 -5.55 -3.21
N LEU A 94 -8.01 -6.67 -3.01
CA LEU A 94 -6.70 -6.74 -2.38
C LEU A 94 -5.68 -7.06 -3.45
N VAL A 95 -4.59 -6.33 -3.52
CA VAL A 95 -3.54 -6.55 -4.51
C VAL A 95 -2.22 -6.81 -3.78
N GLU A 96 -1.73 -8.04 -3.86
CA GLU A 96 -0.34 -8.36 -3.52
C GLU A 96 0.53 -8.06 -4.74
N TYR A 97 1.14 -6.87 -4.74
CA TYR A 97 1.83 -6.35 -5.91
C TYR A 97 3.30 -6.74 -5.93
N ASN A 98 3.78 -7.09 -7.11
CA ASN A 98 5.18 -7.46 -7.31
C ASN A 98 6.11 -6.29 -7.01
N GLY A 99 7.08 -6.54 -6.13
CA GLY A 99 8.03 -5.53 -5.69
C GLY A 99 8.94 -4.96 -6.78
N MET A 100 9.10 -5.68 -7.89
CA MET A 100 9.94 -5.28 -9.03
C MET A 100 9.18 -4.45 -10.08
N TRP A 101 7.85 -4.43 -10.05
CA TRP A 101 7.04 -3.65 -11.00
C TRP A 101 6.83 -2.22 -10.50
N MET A 102 6.75 -1.26 -11.43
CA MET A 102 6.46 0.14 -11.10
C MET A 102 4.98 0.33 -10.83
N LEU A 103 4.62 1.19 -9.87
CA LEU A 103 3.22 1.46 -9.50
C LEU A 103 2.42 2.10 -10.63
N ASP A 104 3.06 2.85 -11.52
CA ASP A 104 2.40 3.46 -12.68
C ASP A 104 1.70 2.42 -13.57
N SER A 105 2.24 1.20 -13.67
CA SER A 105 1.62 0.10 -14.43
C SER A 105 0.27 -0.30 -13.82
N LEU A 106 0.19 -0.42 -12.50
CA LEU A 106 -1.05 -0.72 -11.81
C LEU A 106 -2.05 0.42 -11.94
N TYR A 107 -1.64 1.65 -11.60
CA TYR A 107 -2.54 2.81 -11.65
C TYR A 107 -3.12 3.06 -13.04
N GLY A 108 -2.28 2.89 -14.08
CA GLY A 108 -2.73 3.02 -15.47
C GLY A 108 -3.74 1.95 -15.90
N SER A 109 -3.76 0.81 -15.21
CA SER A 109 -4.62 -0.35 -15.51
C SER A 109 -5.93 -0.36 -14.73
N LEU A 110 -6.04 0.38 -13.62
CA LEU A 110 -7.25 0.37 -12.79
C LEU A 110 -8.49 0.82 -13.59
N PRO A 111 -9.64 0.13 -13.45
CA PRO A 111 -10.93 0.62 -13.90
C PRO A 111 -11.29 1.97 -13.26
N GLU A 112 -12.06 2.81 -13.97
CA GLU A 112 -12.41 4.17 -13.50
C GLU A 112 -13.19 4.21 -12.18
N ASN A 113 -13.89 3.12 -11.86
CA ASN A 113 -14.67 2.98 -10.62
C ASN A 113 -13.91 2.25 -9.51
N TRP A 114 -12.64 1.90 -9.71
CA TRP A 114 -11.78 1.36 -8.67
C TRP A 114 -10.91 2.49 -8.10
N ALA A 115 -10.91 2.63 -6.78
CA ALA A 115 -10.15 3.65 -6.08
C ALA A 115 -9.17 3.00 -5.10
N VAL A 116 -7.89 3.38 -5.16
CA VAL A 116 -6.93 2.97 -4.14
C VAL A 116 -7.33 3.63 -2.82
N ALA A 117 -7.74 2.80 -1.87
CA ALA A 117 -8.20 3.22 -0.56
C ALA A 117 -7.06 3.29 0.45
N GLN A 118 -6.11 2.35 0.36
CA GLN A 118 -4.91 2.32 1.20
C GLN A 118 -3.75 1.64 0.49
N GLU A 119 -2.54 2.13 0.76
CA GLU A 119 -1.28 1.54 0.28
C GLU A 119 -0.37 1.22 1.45
N PHE A 120 0.08 -0.04 1.46
CA PHE A 120 0.99 -0.57 2.45
C PHE A 120 2.31 -0.96 1.79
N LEU A 121 3.42 -0.53 2.37
CA LEU A 121 4.74 -0.97 1.96
C LEU A 121 5.35 -1.87 3.03
N PHE A 122 5.60 -3.13 2.67
CA PHE A 122 6.29 -4.09 3.52
C PHE A 122 7.77 -4.15 3.17
N CYS A 123 8.62 -4.05 4.18
CA CYS A 123 10.07 -4.11 4.05
C CYS A 123 10.65 -5.06 5.10
N ASP A 124 11.60 -5.88 4.70
CA ASP A 124 12.45 -6.58 5.65
C ASP A 124 13.48 -5.60 6.23
N ALA A 125 13.41 -5.34 7.54
CA ALA A 125 14.29 -4.40 8.22
C ALA A 125 15.78 -4.76 8.06
N THR A 126 16.09 -6.07 7.92
CA THR A 126 17.46 -6.55 7.75
C THR A 126 18.09 -6.14 6.43
N THR A 127 17.28 -5.92 5.39
CA THR A 127 17.72 -5.63 4.02
C THR A 127 17.31 -4.25 3.53
N PHE A 128 16.44 -3.55 4.24
CA PHE A 128 15.84 -2.27 3.81
C PHE A 128 16.88 -1.22 3.38
N VAL A 129 17.89 -0.99 4.20
CA VAL A 129 18.95 0.01 3.91
C VAL A 129 19.71 -0.37 2.63
N SER A 130 20.05 -1.65 2.47
CA SER A 130 20.76 -2.13 1.28
C SER A 130 19.90 -2.09 0.04
N TYR A 131 18.60 -2.39 0.14
CA TYR A 131 17.66 -2.30 -0.98
C TYR A 131 17.45 -0.84 -1.40
N ASN A 132 17.30 0.08 -0.44
CA ASN A 132 17.24 1.50 -0.75
C ASN A 132 18.51 1.99 -1.49
N ALA A 133 19.69 1.49 -1.12
CA ALA A 133 20.93 1.87 -1.78
C ALA A 133 21.06 1.31 -3.21
N ASN A 134 20.63 0.06 -3.45
CA ASN A 134 20.84 -0.63 -4.70
C ASN A 134 19.66 -0.54 -5.69
N MET A 135 18.43 -0.42 -5.16
CA MET A 135 17.18 -0.35 -5.94
C MET A 135 16.38 0.90 -5.62
N ARG A 136 17.08 2.04 -5.53
CA ARG A 136 16.50 3.30 -5.05
C ARG A 136 15.25 3.72 -5.83
N GLN A 137 15.20 3.51 -7.15
CA GLN A 137 14.06 3.89 -7.96
C GLN A 137 12.79 3.16 -7.52
N LEU A 138 12.86 1.84 -7.32
CA LEU A 138 11.75 1.02 -6.85
C LEU A 138 11.35 1.37 -5.41
N THR A 139 12.33 1.64 -4.55
CA THR A 139 12.07 2.06 -3.17
C THR A 139 11.35 3.41 -3.13
N VAL A 140 11.82 4.38 -3.92
CA VAL A 140 11.18 5.71 -4.02
C VAL A 140 9.78 5.61 -4.60
N ASP A 141 9.59 4.81 -5.65
CA ASP A 141 8.30 4.59 -6.29
C ASP A 141 7.23 4.17 -5.26
N LYS A 142 7.56 3.18 -4.43
CA LYS A 142 6.62 2.65 -3.43
C LYS A 142 6.46 3.52 -2.18
N LEU A 143 7.54 4.17 -1.74
CA LEU A 143 7.48 5.04 -0.57
C LEU A 143 6.68 6.33 -0.79
N LYS A 144 6.57 6.81 -2.04
CA LYS A 144 5.87 8.07 -2.33
C LYS A 144 4.38 8.03 -1.99
N SER A 145 3.75 6.91 -2.19
CA SER A 145 2.31 6.72 -2.07
C SER A 145 1.91 5.90 -0.84
N ALA A 146 2.87 5.20 -0.21
CA ALA A 146 2.60 4.42 0.98
C ALA A 146 2.01 5.27 2.12
N GLU A 147 0.89 4.82 2.68
CA GLU A 147 0.30 5.37 3.89
C GLU A 147 0.89 4.75 5.15
N LEU A 148 1.24 3.47 5.07
CA LEU A 148 1.91 2.74 6.15
C LEU A 148 3.11 1.97 5.60
N VAL A 149 4.27 2.14 6.22
CA VAL A 149 5.48 1.35 5.99
C VAL A 149 5.68 0.41 7.16
N VAL A 150 5.70 -0.88 6.88
CA VAL A 150 5.95 -1.93 7.87
C VAL A 150 7.37 -2.47 7.69
N LEU A 151 8.22 -2.24 8.67
CA LEU A 151 9.57 -2.78 8.74
C LEU A 151 9.53 -4.04 9.60
N ASN A 152 9.36 -5.20 8.97
CA ASN A 152 9.27 -6.47 9.68
C ASN A 152 10.66 -7.05 10.01
N ARG A 153 10.72 -8.08 10.86
CA ARG A 153 11.96 -8.69 11.38
C ARG A 153 12.89 -7.66 12.04
N TYR A 154 12.32 -6.57 12.54
CA TYR A 154 13.09 -5.55 13.25
C TYR A 154 13.60 -6.09 14.60
N ASN A 155 14.74 -5.59 15.03
CA ASN A 155 15.28 -5.78 16.37
C ASN A 155 16.08 -4.56 16.83
N ASP A 156 16.28 -4.41 18.14
CA ASP A 156 16.89 -3.24 18.77
C ASP A 156 18.40 -3.04 18.45
N SER A 157 19.04 -3.99 17.76
CA SER A 157 20.42 -3.83 17.31
C SER A 157 20.54 -3.08 15.98
N MET A 158 19.39 -2.85 15.28
CA MET A 158 19.33 -2.13 14.02
C MET A 158 19.27 -0.62 14.21
N ASP A 159 19.82 0.15 13.27
CA ASP A 159 19.75 1.62 13.32
C ASP A 159 18.36 2.11 12.87
N ARG A 160 17.46 2.23 13.85
CA ARG A 160 16.11 2.75 13.65
C ARG A 160 16.11 4.17 13.07
N MET A 161 17.07 5.00 13.51
CA MET A 161 17.18 6.39 13.04
C MET A 161 17.58 6.46 11.57
N GLU A 162 18.43 5.56 11.09
CA GLU A 162 18.78 5.48 9.67
C GLU A 162 17.58 5.12 8.82
N MET A 163 16.80 4.10 9.21
CA MET A 163 15.57 3.68 8.51
C MET A 163 14.56 4.82 8.49
N HIS A 164 14.32 5.46 9.62
CA HIS A 164 13.44 6.62 9.75
C HIS A 164 13.85 7.73 8.76
N ARG A 165 15.14 8.13 8.74
CA ARG A 165 15.63 9.18 7.83
C ARG A 165 15.47 8.83 6.36
N ILE A 166 15.68 7.58 5.97
CA ILE A 166 15.49 7.12 4.60
C ILE A 166 14.03 7.30 4.19
N ILE A 167 13.09 6.85 5.03
CA ILE A 167 11.66 6.94 4.76
C ILE A 167 11.22 8.40 4.71
N ARG A 168 11.56 9.19 5.73
CA ARG A 168 11.16 10.61 5.84
C ARG A 168 11.76 11.51 4.75
N ALA A 169 12.89 11.13 4.18
CA ALA A 169 13.47 11.84 3.02
C ALA A 169 12.60 11.71 1.75
N ILE A 170 11.68 10.74 1.70
CA ILE A 170 10.82 10.46 0.55
C ILE A 170 9.35 10.72 0.90
N SER A 171 8.87 10.14 2.00
CA SER A 171 7.49 10.28 2.48
C SER A 171 7.48 10.86 3.90
N ARG A 172 6.88 12.05 4.04
CA ARG A 172 6.75 12.73 5.34
C ARG A 172 5.45 12.39 6.07
N ARG A 173 4.50 11.76 5.40
CA ARG A 173 3.13 11.56 5.91
C ARG A 173 2.80 10.11 6.25
N CYS A 174 3.58 9.15 5.73
CA CYS A 174 3.29 7.75 6.00
C CYS A 174 3.52 7.43 7.47
N ASP A 175 2.72 6.55 8.02
CA ASP A 175 3.01 5.93 9.29
C ASP A 175 4.15 4.91 9.12
N ILE A 176 4.98 4.74 10.14
CA ILE A 176 6.06 3.75 10.14
C ILE A 176 5.82 2.81 11.32
N ALA A 177 5.81 1.52 11.05
CA ALA A 177 5.68 0.48 12.05
C ALA A 177 6.89 -0.47 12.00
N TYR A 178 7.41 -0.82 13.14
CA TYR A 178 8.48 -1.80 13.33
C TYR A 178 7.87 -3.06 13.93
N GLU A 179 7.89 -4.15 13.17
CA GLU A 179 7.39 -5.45 13.61
C GLU A 179 8.57 -6.33 14.03
N TYR A 180 8.58 -6.73 15.29
CA TYR A 180 9.56 -7.64 15.84
C TYR A 180 9.24 -9.09 15.47
N THR A 181 10.23 -9.97 15.57
CA THR A 181 10.07 -11.40 15.26
C THR A 181 9.11 -12.14 16.19
N ASP A 182 8.82 -11.58 17.36
CA ASP A 182 7.84 -12.10 18.33
C ASP A 182 6.40 -11.60 18.05
N GLY A 183 6.20 -10.83 16.98
CA GLY A 183 4.91 -10.25 16.61
C GLY A 183 4.57 -8.94 17.31
N LYS A 184 5.47 -8.40 18.15
CA LYS A 184 5.29 -7.08 18.74
C LYS A 184 5.43 -6.01 17.65
N VAL A 185 4.48 -5.08 17.60
CA VAL A 185 4.53 -3.92 16.68
C VAL A 185 4.71 -2.65 17.49
N VAL A 186 5.64 -1.81 17.07
CA VAL A 186 5.90 -0.49 17.64
C VAL A 186 5.84 0.55 16.52
N TYR A 187 5.00 1.56 16.68
CA TYR A 187 4.96 2.68 15.75
C TYR A 187 6.12 3.64 15.99
N ASP A 188 6.52 4.31 14.93
CA ASP A 188 7.58 5.29 14.98
C ASP A 188 7.16 6.51 15.79
N ASP A 189 7.99 6.88 16.76
CA ASP A 189 7.79 8.01 17.68
C ASP A 189 8.93 9.04 17.56
N ILE A 190 9.75 8.93 16.51
CA ILE A 190 10.85 9.87 16.25
C ILE A 190 10.24 11.16 15.69
N GLU A 191 10.44 12.26 16.39
CA GLU A 191 10.04 13.58 15.93
C GLU A 191 10.98 14.04 14.81
N ASP A 192 10.41 14.34 13.65
CA ASP A 192 11.12 15.02 12.58
C ASP A 192 11.37 16.48 12.97
N PRO A 193 12.55 17.02 12.68
CA PRO A 193 12.72 18.47 12.77
C PRO A 193 11.70 19.13 11.84
N LEU A 194 11.00 20.12 12.35
CA LEU A 194 10.02 20.88 11.57
C LEU A 194 10.69 21.34 10.26
N PRO A 195 10.02 21.21 9.11
CA PRO A 195 10.59 21.56 7.81
C PRO A 195 10.82 23.05 7.64
N PHE A 196 10.43 23.86 8.63
CA PHE A 196 10.59 25.31 8.67
C PHE A 196 11.48 25.69 9.84
N ASP A 197 12.25 26.76 9.65
CA ASP A 197 12.96 27.42 10.73
C ASP A 197 11.92 27.85 11.78
N VAL A 198 12.05 27.31 13.00
CA VAL A 198 11.12 27.62 14.11
C VAL A 198 11.11 29.13 14.44
N ASP A 199 12.17 29.83 14.07
CA ASP A 199 12.33 31.26 14.24
C ASP A 199 11.77 32.08 13.04
N ALA A 200 11.36 31.42 11.97
CA ALA A 200 10.72 32.10 10.84
C ALA A 200 9.33 32.61 11.23
N PRO A 201 8.95 33.83 10.82
CA PRO A 201 7.62 34.35 11.12
C PRO A 201 6.57 33.44 10.52
N VAL A 202 5.61 33.02 11.35
CA VAL A 202 4.45 32.25 10.91
C VAL A 202 3.61 33.15 9.99
N ILE A 203 3.55 32.79 8.72
CA ILE A 203 2.61 33.42 7.80
C ILE A 203 1.27 32.69 8.00
N GLU A 204 0.30 33.35 8.62
CA GLU A 204 -1.08 32.86 8.65
C GLU A 204 -1.62 32.91 7.21
N ILE A 205 -1.71 31.76 6.57
CA ILE A 205 -2.40 31.58 5.30
C ILE A 205 -3.84 31.15 5.65
N GLU A 206 -4.83 31.91 5.20
CA GLU A 206 -6.22 31.48 5.36
C GLU A 206 -6.41 30.10 4.67
N ASP A 207 -7.13 29.20 5.31
CA ASP A 207 -7.36 27.80 4.82
C ASP A 207 -7.79 27.75 3.34
N ARG A 208 -8.52 28.75 2.90
CA ARG A 208 -8.97 28.90 1.51
C ARG A 208 -7.82 29.10 0.53
N ASP A 209 -6.82 29.87 0.92
CA ASP A 209 -5.67 30.20 0.05
C ASP A 209 -4.70 29.02 -0.01
N PHE A 210 -4.58 28.27 1.08
CA PHE A 210 -3.78 27.03 1.11
C PHE A 210 -4.37 25.94 0.21
N ALA A 211 -5.71 25.78 0.21
CA ALA A 211 -6.38 24.81 -0.65
C ALA A 211 -6.26 25.16 -2.15
N LEU A 212 -6.25 26.46 -2.49
CA LEU A 212 -6.03 26.94 -3.86
C LEU A 212 -4.58 26.71 -4.29
N TRP A 213 -3.63 27.06 -3.43
CA TRP A 213 -2.19 26.85 -3.69
C TRP A 213 -1.83 25.36 -3.87
N TYR A 214 -2.43 24.48 -3.06
CA TYR A 214 -2.23 23.03 -3.18
C TYR A 214 -2.82 22.46 -4.49
N ARG A 215 -3.92 23.04 -4.96
CA ARG A 215 -4.56 22.66 -6.22
C ARG A 215 -3.76 23.09 -7.45
N ASP A 216 -3.04 24.22 -7.36
CA ASP A 216 -2.21 24.75 -8.45
C ASP A 216 -0.84 24.03 -8.54
N MET A 217 -0.47 23.24 -7.55
CA MET A 217 0.77 22.44 -7.52
C MET A 217 0.57 20.96 -7.86
N SER A 218 -0.66 20.51 -8.04
CA SER A 218 -1.03 19.16 -8.47
C SER A 218 -1.54 19.18 -9.91
#